data_485e47624150f4d766947f94eea49700
#
_entry.id   485e47624150f4d766947f94eea49700
#
_cell.length_a   1.000
_cell.length_b   1.000
_cell.length_c   1.000
_cell.angle_alpha   90.00
_cell.angle_beta   90.00
_cell.angle_gamma   90.00
#
_symmetry.space_group_name_H-M   'P 1'
#
loop_
_entity.id
_entity.type
_entity.pdbx_description
1 polymer ?
#
loop_
_entity_poly.entity_id
_entity_poly.type
_entity_poly.pdbx_seq_one_letter_code
_entity_poly.pdbx_strand_id
1 'polypeptide(L)' 'MRETDDPFDLGDYLATPIAEGWGDTDWRAGILLSGDDPRGDRPAKGLYPQLFPTAEEALRFARGECERQASQLNVR' A
#
# COMPACT_ATOMS: atom_id res chain seq x y z
N MET A 1 -1.73 11.39 10.06
CA MET A 1 -0.73 11.65 8.99
C MET A 1 -0.63 10.46 8.06
N ARG A 2 -0.36 10.73 6.81
CA ARG A 2 -0.20 9.66 5.82
C ARG A 2 1.03 9.96 4.96
N GLU A 3 1.84 8.93 4.74
CA GLU A 3 2.93 9.00 3.78
C GLU A 3 2.72 7.93 2.73
N THR A 4 3.16 8.21 1.51
CA THR A 4 2.99 7.31 0.37
C THR A 4 4.31 7.12 -0.33
N ASP A 5 4.43 6.00 -1.05
CA ASP A 5 5.58 5.73 -1.90
C ASP A 5 5.08 5.55 -3.34
N ASP A 6 6.00 5.29 -4.25
CA ASP A 6 5.64 5.14 -5.65
C ASP A 6 4.70 3.95 -5.86
N PRO A 7 3.69 4.09 -6.72
CA PRO A 7 2.77 3.00 -6.97
C PRO A 7 3.39 1.87 -7.78
N PHE A 8 2.87 0.67 -7.56
CA PHE A 8 3.22 -0.51 -8.34
C PHE A 8 2.11 -0.80 -9.33
N ASP A 9 2.47 -1.07 -10.57
CA ASP A 9 1.52 -1.41 -11.62
C ASP A 9 1.21 -2.90 -11.54
N LEU A 10 -0.03 -3.22 -11.20
CA LEU A 10 -0.50 -4.60 -11.11
C LEU A 10 -1.38 -4.99 -12.30
N GLY A 11 -1.26 -4.27 -13.40
CA GLY A 11 -2.09 -4.51 -14.57
C GLY A 11 -3.31 -3.60 -14.55
N ASP A 12 -4.45 -4.12 -14.10
CA ASP A 12 -5.68 -3.34 -14.04
C ASP A 12 -5.73 -2.38 -12.86
N TYR A 13 -4.78 -2.48 -11.94
CA TYR A 13 -4.78 -1.70 -10.71
C TYR A 13 -3.40 -1.13 -10.46
N LEU A 14 -3.39 -0.01 -9.72
CA LEU A 14 -2.17 0.53 -9.13
C LEU A 14 -2.23 0.28 -7.63
N ALA A 15 -1.16 -0.26 -7.10
CA ALA A 15 -1.04 -0.49 -5.66
C ALA A 15 -0.03 0.51 -5.10
N THR A 16 -0.50 1.43 -4.28
CA THR A 16 0.33 2.46 -3.69
C THR A 16 0.65 2.09 -2.25
N PRO A 17 1.93 1.90 -1.91
CA PRO A 17 2.30 1.67 -0.51
C PRO A 17 2.01 2.93 0.31
N ILE A 18 1.39 2.75 1.46
CA ILE A 18 1.08 3.87 2.34
C ILE A 18 1.46 3.53 3.78
N ALA A 19 1.68 4.58 4.55
CA ALA A 19 1.85 4.48 5.99
C ALA A 19 0.94 5.50 6.63
N GLU A 20 0.11 5.07 7.58
CA GLU A 20 -0.78 5.97 8.32
C GLU A 20 -0.40 5.93 9.79
N GLY A 21 -0.27 7.11 10.39
CA GLY A 21 0.15 7.23 11.76
C GLY A 21 -0.71 8.18 12.55
N TRP A 22 -0.79 7.92 13.85
CA TRP A 22 -1.56 8.72 14.80
C TRP A 22 -0.65 9.39 15.82
N GLY A 23 0.62 9.50 15.51
CA GLY A 23 1.60 10.09 16.39
C GLY A 23 2.98 9.75 15.85
N ASP A 24 3.97 9.80 16.73
CA ASP A 24 5.35 9.63 16.29
C ASP A 24 5.79 8.16 16.22
N THR A 25 5.03 7.26 16.84
CA THR A 25 5.49 5.88 17.00
C THR A 25 4.49 4.82 16.55
N ASP A 26 3.27 5.22 16.22
CA ASP A 26 2.22 4.24 15.89
C ASP A 26 1.85 4.35 14.42
N TRP A 27 2.66 3.75 13.59
CA TRP A 27 2.44 3.75 12.14
C TRP A 27 1.95 2.39 11.68
N ARG A 28 0.97 2.40 10.79
CA ARG A 28 0.48 1.19 10.15
C ARG A 28 0.81 1.21 8.67
N ALA A 29 1.29 0.09 8.19
CA ALA A 29 1.51 -0.10 6.76
C ALA A 29 0.17 -0.41 6.09
N GLY A 30 0.04 0.00 4.84
CA GLY A 30 -1.15 -0.30 4.08
C GLY A 30 -0.90 -0.20 2.59
N ILE A 31 -1.92 -0.56 1.85
CA ILE A 31 -1.89 -0.48 0.39
C ILE A 31 -3.16 0.20 -0.06
N LEU A 32 -3.00 1.19 -0.92
CA LEU A 32 -4.11 1.87 -1.56
C LEU A 32 -4.23 1.33 -2.99
N LEU A 33 -5.32 0.64 -3.26
CA LEU A 33 -5.58 0.11 -4.59
C LEU A 33 -6.45 1.08 -5.36
N SER A 34 -5.98 1.51 -6.51
CA SER A 34 -6.77 2.33 -7.40
C SER A 34 -6.80 1.67 -8.77
N GLY A 35 -7.99 1.53 -9.32
CA GLY A 35 -8.18 0.90 -10.61
C GLY A 35 -8.87 1.83 -11.58
N ASP A 36 -8.80 1.45 -12.84
CA ASP A 36 -9.45 2.20 -13.90
C ASP A 36 -10.86 1.63 -14.13
N ASP A 37 -11.65 1.68 -13.07
CA ASP A 37 -13.02 1.14 -13.12
C ASP A 37 -13.94 2.15 -13.79
N PRO A 38 -14.61 1.78 -14.88
CA PRO A 38 -15.56 2.69 -15.54
C PRO A 38 -16.71 3.11 -14.64
N ARG A 39 -16.94 2.39 -13.56
CA ARG A 39 -17.97 2.78 -12.58
C ARG A 39 -17.53 3.91 -11.68
N GLY A 40 -16.25 4.32 -11.75
CA GLY A 40 -15.74 5.38 -10.90
C GLY A 40 -15.64 5.00 -9.45
N ASP A 41 -15.37 3.74 -9.17
CA ASP A 41 -15.25 3.26 -7.80
C ASP A 41 -14.10 3.96 -7.07
N ARG A 42 -14.29 4.12 -5.77
CA ARG A 42 -13.28 4.75 -4.92
C ARG A 42 -12.09 3.82 -4.76
N PRO A 43 -10.90 4.39 -4.60
CA PRO A 43 -9.74 3.55 -4.27
C PRO A 43 -10.00 2.75 -2.99
N ALA A 44 -9.64 1.49 -3.01
CA ALA A 44 -9.75 0.64 -1.84
C ALA A 44 -8.48 0.76 -1.01
N LYS A 45 -8.65 0.92 0.29
CA LYS A 45 -7.54 1.03 1.22
C LYS A 45 -7.57 -0.13 2.19
N GLY A 46 -6.45 -0.82 2.34
CA GLY A 46 -6.29 -1.87 3.33
C GLY A 46 -5.10 -1.56 4.21
N LEU A 47 -5.29 -1.66 5.53
CA LEU A 47 -4.22 -1.47 6.49
C LEU A 47 -3.89 -2.80 7.15
N TYR A 48 -2.60 -3.03 7.38
CA TYR A 48 -2.15 -4.19 8.13
C TYR A 48 -2.25 -3.90 9.63
N PRO A 49 -2.51 -4.93 10.44
CA PRO A 49 -2.69 -4.72 11.87
C PRO A 49 -1.40 -4.40 12.65
N GLN A 50 -0.25 -4.65 12.04
CA GLN A 50 1.03 -4.42 12.69
C GLN A 50 1.30 -2.94 12.87
N LEU A 51 1.95 -2.61 14.00
CA LEU A 51 2.40 -1.25 14.27
C LEU A 51 3.89 -1.15 14.06
N PHE A 52 4.30 -0.02 13.49
CA PHE A 52 5.72 0.25 13.23
C PHE A 52 6.10 1.54 13.94
N PRO A 53 7.35 1.64 14.41
CA PRO A 53 7.77 2.85 15.13
C PRO A 53 7.98 4.06 14.22
N THR A 54 8.19 3.85 12.92
CA THR A 54 8.40 4.94 11.99
C THR A 54 7.61 4.72 10.71
N ALA A 55 7.31 5.83 10.04
CA ALA A 55 6.66 5.77 8.73
C ALA A 55 7.52 5.03 7.72
N GLU A 56 8.84 5.23 7.79
CA GLU A 56 9.75 4.58 6.86
C GLU A 56 9.68 3.07 6.94
N GLU A 57 9.65 2.52 8.15
CA GLU A 57 9.53 1.07 8.32
C GLU A 57 8.20 0.56 7.84
N ALA A 58 7.11 1.30 8.10
CA ALA A 58 5.80 0.93 7.63
C ALA A 58 5.75 0.93 6.09
N LEU A 59 6.33 1.95 5.46
CA LEU A 59 6.38 2.02 4.01
C LEU A 59 7.20 0.89 3.41
N ARG A 60 8.31 0.54 4.05
CA ARG A 60 9.15 -0.57 3.60
C ARG A 60 8.38 -1.88 3.61
N PHE A 61 7.62 -2.10 4.66
CA PHE A 61 6.76 -3.29 4.74
C PHE A 61 5.71 -3.27 3.63
N ALA A 62 5.05 -2.13 3.45
CA ALA A 62 4.01 -2.00 2.42
C ALA A 62 4.59 -2.22 1.02
N ARG A 63 5.77 -1.68 0.74
CA ARG A 63 6.43 -1.90 -0.54
C ARG A 63 6.72 -3.38 -0.78
N GLY A 64 7.21 -4.06 0.24
CA GLY A 64 7.49 -5.49 0.13
C GLY A 64 6.23 -6.28 -0.21
N GLU A 65 5.11 -5.90 0.38
CA GLU A 65 3.85 -6.56 0.06
C GLU A 65 3.40 -6.27 -1.37
N CYS A 66 3.56 -5.03 -1.84
CA CYS A 66 3.24 -4.69 -3.22
C CYS A 66 4.12 -5.46 -4.20
N GLU A 67 5.41 -5.55 -3.91
CA GLU A 67 6.34 -6.30 -4.77
C GLU A 67 5.97 -7.77 -4.84
N ARG A 68 5.57 -8.33 -3.70
CA ARG A 68 5.18 -9.74 -3.65
C ARG A 68 3.94 -9.98 -4.49
N GLN A 69 2.94 -9.09 -4.39
CA GLN A 69 1.74 -9.22 -5.20
C GLN A 69 2.04 -9.08 -6.69
N ALA A 70 2.89 -8.13 -7.06
CA ALA A 70 3.28 -7.96 -8.44
C ALA A 70 4.01 -9.20 -8.99
N SER A 71 4.86 -9.81 -8.17
CA SER A 71 5.56 -11.03 -8.55
C SER A 71 4.59 -12.19 -8.76
N GLN A 72 3.59 -12.30 -7.91
CA GLN A 72 2.60 -13.36 -8.03
C GLN A 72 1.77 -13.24 -9.31
N LEU A 73 1.49 -12.01 -9.73
CA LEU A 73 0.74 -11.79 -10.96
C LEU A 73 1.55 -12.17 -12.21
N ASN A 74 2.87 -12.09 -12.11
CA ASN A 74 3.77 -12.39 -13.23
C ASN A 74 4.21 -13.85 -13.25
N VAL A 75 3.89 -14.61 -12.24
CA VAL A 75 4.24 -16.04 -12.16
C VAL A 75 3.13 -16.85 -12.80
N ARG A 76 3.53 -17.66 -13.73
CA ARG A 76 2.59 -18.56 -14.42
C ARG A 76 3.15 -19.94 -14.52
#